data_fb697a0b06c8b864014868ded2dd9b5f
#
_entry.id   fb697a0b06c8b864014868ded2dd9b5f
#
_cell.length_a   1.000
_cell.length_b   1.000
_cell.length_c   1.000
_cell.angle_alpha   90.00
_cell.angle_beta   90.00
_cell.angle_gamma   90.00
#
_symmetry.space_group_name_H-M   'P 1'
#
loop_
_entity.id
_entity.type
_entity.pdbx_description
1 polymer ?
#
loop_
_entity_poly.entity_id
_entity_poly.type
_entity_poly.pdbx_seq_one_letter_code
_entity_poly.pdbx_strand_id
1 'polypeptide(L)'
;MRLLAVVLALLFSIILRAQEPHRIDGSPFPYSLKPDSVYVVYDNNFSQEEVLIIQTLQGLCSKTTPAIYRDVGTGSSVWINDLIDKEMITPLYTYEDDFEGLLTHFKNIISGYVLCDLHSTSANIAISVCGVINAIPITEEHINLMDSLGLELLYDVRNKDNSWFYNNFSNLINNSLVMYQDTTKDLCLGDYSVFTSSMHFFEDIHSEFVDTVFQNMQDNSILLGWGNDEYQTVSKSSHHSISVLPSDYAYNLSLLTNYEMQLSQKSHEISATKIDSVHTVCFLMSDGDNIQWLLNWFITDNRWFGNENRGEIDIGWTIAPALSELAPTVMNKIYESSANNINGKDYFVAGPSGTGYIYPELYENLDNYTSQLNDYMLKSDLNIVNIIGNEFSDFYLYPFVEKENINAIFYYDFSNYSSHGGEIKFLNSKPIISARYNLWGGFNTTQSLADKINQLPKTPSSAEGYSLIPVHNWSNSVDSIIACANLFTDDIRVVAPDKFVNLITNNLENNLNTDKISFISYPNPTTDILNVEFRENINNIKSIHLYNHIGVKQEISSLQIDGLNENLSHLSINFSELNNGVYFLKLLFVNEKKITVKILNL
;
A
#
# COMPACT_ATOMS: atom_id res chain seq x y z
N MET A 1 17.47 45.94 20.04
CA MET A 1 18.06 44.57 20.07
C MET A 1 17.30 43.61 20.97
N ARG A 2 16.90 43.92 22.20
CA ARG A 2 16.15 42.95 23.05
C ARG A 2 14.72 42.61 22.54
N LEU A 3 14.02 43.54 21.93
CA LEU A 3 12.68 43.30 21.37
C LEU A 3 12.73 42.41 20.12
N LEU A 4 13.77 42.54 19.29
CA LEU A 4 13.95 41.70 18.09
C LEU A 4 14.30 40.25 18.44
N ALA A 5 15.06 40.02 19.52
CA ALA A 5 15.40 38.70 20.02
C ALA A 5 14.20 37.95 20.60
N VAL A 6 13.26 38.67 21.26
CA VAL A 6 12.02 38.09 21.79
C VAL A 6 11.04 37.74 20.68
N VAL A 7 10.94 38.56 19.62
CA VAL A 7 10.11 38.28 18.44
C VAL A 7 10.68 37.10 17.63
N LEU A 8 12.01 37.00 17.47
CA LEU A 8 12.64 35.85 16.83
C LEU A 8 12.46 34.57 17.68
N ALA A 9 12.56 34.64 19.01
CA ALA A 9 12.33 33.49 19.88
C ALA A 9 10.86 33.03 19.86
N LEU A 10 9.91 33.97 19.77
CA LEU A 10 8.48 33.66 19.60
C LEU A 10 8.17 33.08 18.19
N LEU A 11 8.82 33.57 17.14
CA LEU A 11 8.70 32.99 15.79
C LEU A 11 9.36 31.60 15.70
N PHE A 12 10.48 31.38 16.38
CA PHE A 12 11.11 30.05 16.46
C PHE A 12 10.29 29.07 17.32
N SER A 13 9.58 29.55 18.36
CA SER A 13 8.68 28.69 19.16
C SER A 13 7.37 28.33 18.44
N ILE A 14 7.01 29.06 17.37
CA ILE A 14 5.86 28.74 16.52
C ILE A 14 6.24 27.70 15.44
N ILE A 15 7.52 27.62 15.05
CA ILE A 15 8.02 26.68 14.04
C ILE A 15 8.33 25.29 14.64
N LEU A 16 8.43 25.16 15.96
CA LEU A 16 8.68 23.89 16.69
C LEU A 16 7.47 23.40 17.50
N ARG A 17 6.25 23.71 17.09
CA ARG A 17 5.14 22.82 17.46
C ARG A 17 5.27 21.60 16.58
N ALA A 18 5.81 20.51 17.13
CA ALA A 18 5.56 19.19 16.61
C ALA A 18 4.05 19.14 16.35
N GLN A 19 3.67 18.92 15.09
CA GLN A 19 2.28 18.77 14.72
C GLN A 19 1.74 17.63 15.58
N GLU A 20 0.72 17.88 16.38
CA GLU A 20 0.14 16.80 17.20
C GLU A 20 -0.29 15.68 16.26
N PRO A 21 -0.11 14.39 16.61
CA PRO A 21 -0.56 13.29 15.78
C PRO A 21 -2.06 13.49 15.50
N HIS A 22 -2.43 13.44 14.24
CA HIS A 22 -3.82 13.60 13.81
C HIS A 22 -4.19 12.55 12.78
N ARG A 23 -5.46 12.24 12.71
CA ARG A 23 -6.03 11.37 11.70
C ARG A 23 -6.00 12.05 10.33
N ILE A 24 -5.86 11.25 9.28
CA ILE A 24 -5.93 11.75 7.91
C ILE A 24 -7.38 12.00 7.53
N ASP A 25 -7.69 13.21 7.08
CA ASP A 25 -9.03 13.56 6.63
C ASP A 25 -9.43 12.69 5.42
N GLY A 26 -10.62 12.08 5.50
CA GLY A 26 -11.10 11.16 4.46
C GLY A 26 -10.44 9.78 4.46
N SER A 27 -9.67 9.43 5.50
CA SER A 27 -9.15 8.07 5.67
C SER A 27 -10.30 7.07 5.73
N PRO A 28 -10.21 5.93 5.00
CA PRO A 28 -11.22 4.87 5.06
C PRO A 28 -11.20 4.10 6.39
N PHE A 29 -10.17 4.28 7.23
CA PHE A 29 -9.98 3.54 8.47
C PHE A 29 -10.68 4.23 9.64
N PRO A 30 -11.83 3.70 10.14
CA PRO A 30 -12.50 4.26 11.30
C PRO A 30 -11.70 4.00 12.59
N TYR A 31 -11.98 4.80 13.60
CA TYR A 31 -11.42 4.65 14.93
C TYR A 31 -12.50 4.92 15.99
N SER A 32 -12.25 4.47 17.21
CA SER A 32 -13.07 4.69 18.39
C SER A 32 -12.24 5.26 19.53
N LEU A 33 -12.69 5.10 20.75
CA LEU A 33 -11.93 5.57 21.92
C LEU A 33 -10.71 4.67 22.15
N LYS A 34 -9.57 5.28 22.50
CA LYS A 34 -8.39 4.53 22.93
C LYS A 34 -8.71 3.80 24.24
N PRO A 35 -8.40 2.48 24.37
CA PRO A 35 -8.62 1.77 25.61
C PRO A 35 -7.52 2.06 26.64
N ASP A 36 -7.91 2.14 27.93
CA ASP A 36 -6.98 2.20 29.06
C ASP A 36 -6.60 0.79 29.56
N SER A 37 -7.45 -0.21 29.34
CA SER A 37 -7.25 -1.59 29.73
C SER A 37 -7.92 -2.54 28.77
N VAL A 38 -7.37 -3.79 28.64
CA VAL A 38 -7.94 -4.85 27.82
C VAL A 38 -7.85 -6.19 28.50
N TYR A 39 -8.81 -7.07 28.26
CA TYR A 39 -8.71 -8.49 28.57
C TYR A 39 -7.84 -9.15 27.53
N VAL A 40 -6.73 -9.72 27.96
CA VAL A 40 -5.83 -10.50 27.10
C VAL A 40 -6.31 -11.95 27.12
N VAL A 41 -6.58 -12.49 25.94
CA VAL A 41 -6.99 -13.88 25.73
C VAL A 41 -5.98 -14.58 24.82
N TYR A 42 -5.68 -15.83 25.10
CA TYR A 42 -4.74 -16.63 24.31
C TYR A 42 -5.54 -17.60 23.43
N ASP A 43 -5.48 -17.43 22.10
CA ASP A 43 -6.24 -18.24 21.15
C ASP A 43 -6.08 -19.75 21.37
N ASN A 44 -4.90 -20.19 21.76
CA ASN A 44 -4.61 -21.60 22.02
C ASN A 44 -5.38 -22.22 23.22
N ASN A 45 -6.03 -21.40 24.03
CA ASN A 45 -6.85 -21.86 25.16
C ASN A 45 -8.30 -22.13 24.76
N PHE A 46 -8.68 -21.82 23.50
CA PHE A 46 -10.06 -21.86 23.01
C PHE A 46 -10.20 -22.76 21.78
N SER A 47 -11.40 -23.31 21.58
CA SER A 47 -11.74 -23.99 20.32
C SER A 47 -11.83 -22.99 19.16
N GLN A 48 -11.81 -23.48 17.93
CA GLN A 48 -11.93 -22.60 16.76
C GLN A 48 -13.30 -21.90 16.70
N GLU A 49 -14.35 -22.56 17.17
CA GLU A 49 -15.70 -22.02 17.29
C GLU A 49 -15.74 -20.88 18.32
N GLU A 50 -15.06 -21.06 19.47
CA GLU A 50 -14.95 -20.02 20.49
C GLU A 50 -14.11 -18.83 19.98
N VAL A 51 -13.03 -19.09 19.23
CA VAL A 51 -12.19 -18.05 18.61
C VAL A 51 -13.02 -17.24 17.62
N LEU A 52 -13.90 -17.84 16.81
CA LEU A 52 -14.81 -17.14 15.91
C LEU A 52 -15.71 -16.16 16.66
N ILE A 53 -16.22 -16.57 17.82
CA ILE A 53 -17.07 -15.73 18.68
C ILE A 53 -16.23 -14.60 19.31
N ILE A 54 -15.04 -14.92 19.84
CA ILE A 54 -14.14 -13.96 20.51
C ILE A 54 -13.71 -12.85 19.56
N GLN A 55 -13.30 -13.16 18.33
CA GLN A 55 -12.90 -12.12 17.38
C GLN A 55 -14.05 -11.17 17.02
N THR A 56 -15.26 -11.72 16.88
CA THR A 56 -16.45 -10.90 16.63
C THR A 56 -16.79 -10.02 17.83
N LEU A 57 -16.72 -10.57 19.03
CA LEU A 57 -16.92 -9.85 20.27
C LEU A 57 -15.88 -8.72 20.44
N GLN A 58 -14.63 -8.97 20.08
CA GLN A 58 -13.56 -7.96 20.01
C GLN A 58 -13.95 -6.78 19.10
N GLY A 59 -14.44 -7.07 17.89
CA GLY A 59 -14.94 -6.06 16.96
C GLY A 59 -16.14 -5.28 17.49
N LEU A 60 -17.10 -5.96 18.17
CA LEU A 60 -18.25 -5.30 18.78
C LEU A 60 -17.84 -4.34 19.92
N CYS A 61 -16.94 -4.76 20.79
CA CYS A 61 -16.39 -3.86 21.83
C CYS A 61 -15.75 -2.63 21.18
N SER A 62 -15.00 -2.82 20.12
CA SER A 62 -14.24 -1.76 19.45
C SER A 62 -15.13 -0.69 18.80
N LYS A 63 -16.43 -0.93 18.60
CA LYS A 63 -17.37 0.11 18.12
C LYS A 63 -17.54 1.27 19.10
N THR A 64 -17.17 1.08 20.35
CA THR A 64 -17.17 2.12 21.38
C THR A 64 -15.79 2.31 21.98
N THR A 65 -15.29 1.30 22.67
CA THR A 65 -13.94 1.26 23.24
C THR A 65 -13.44 -0.18 23.18
N PRO A 66 -12.30 -0.46 22.53
CA PRO A 66 -11.72 -1.80 22.50
C PRO A 66 -11.52 -2.35 23.92
N ALA A 67 -11.85 -3.61 24.12
CA ALA A 67 -11.77 -4.23 25.44
C ALA A 67 -11.11 -5.61 25.45
N ILE A 68 -10.85 -6.19 24.27
CA ILE A 68 -10.28 -7.54 24.12
C ILE A 68 -9.03 -7.46 23.25
N TYR A 69 -7.97 -8.14 23.64
CA TYR A 69 -6.76 -8.40 22.84
C TYR A 69 -6.54 -9.90 22.71
N ARG A 70 -6.43 -10.39 21.47
CA ARG A 70 -6.11 -11.79 21.17
C ARG A 70 -4.62 -11.95 21.01
N ASP A 71 -3.98 -12.71 21.90
CA ASP A 71 -2.59 -13.11 21.73
C ASP A 71 -2.52 -14.47 21.01
N VAL A 72 -2.15 -14.41 19.74
CA VAL A 72 -1.99 -15.57 18.87
C VAL A 72 -0.52 -16.06 18.80
N GLY A 73 0.35 -15.50 19.64
CA GLY A 73 1.80 -15.71 19.59
C GLY A 73 2.49 -14.82 18.54
N THR A 74 3.75 -15.09 18.26
CA THR A 74 4.56 -14.34 17.27
C THR A 74 4.53 -12.82 17.46
N GLY A 75 4.17 -12.05 16.41
CA GLY A 75 4.10 -10.59 16.48
C GLY A 75 3.08 -10.07 17.48
N SER A 76 1.91 -10.73 17.65
CA SER A 76 0.88 -10.25 18.59
C SER A 76 1.41 -10.11 20.02
N SER A 77 2.21 -11.06 20.49
CA SER A 77 2.87 -10.95 21.82
C SER A 77 3.85 -9.77 21.89
N VAL A 78 4.52 -9.43 20.78
CA VAL A 78 5.43 -8.26 20.75
C VAL A 78 4.63 -6.96 20.87
N TRP A 79 3.51 -6.85 20.16
CA TRP A 79 2.72 -5.63 20.14
C TRP A 79 2.04 -5.33 21.46
N ILE A 80 1.44 -6.33 22.12
CA ILE A 80 0.84 -6.13 23.43
C ILE A 80 1.89 -5.79 24.49
N ASN A 81 3.05 -6.46 24.46
CA ASN A 81 4.13 -6.17 25.39
C ASN A 81 4.69 -4.75 25.20
N ASP A 82 4.82 -4.28 23.95
CA ASP A 82 5.25 -2.90 23.68
C ASP A 82 4.25 -1.85 24.21
N LEU A 83 2.95 -2.12 24.10
CA LEU A 83 1.90 -1.26 24.68
C LEU A 83 1.97 -1.25 26.22
N ILE A 84 2.23 -2.39 26.84
CA ILE A 84 2.38 -2.53 28.31
C ILE A 84 3.64 -1.82 28.78
N ASP A 85 4.78 -2.08 28.15
CA ASP A 85 6.08 -1.49 28.49
C ASP A 85 6.07 0.04 28.39
N LYS A 86 5.28 0.58 27.45
CA LYS A 86 5.06 2.02 27.26
C LYS A 86 3.95 2.60 28.14
N GLU A 87 3.39 1.81 29.05
CA GLU A 87 2.26 2.21 29.93
C GLU A 87 1.05 2.75 29.13
N MET A 88 0.88 2.30 27.91
CA MET A 88 -0.23 2.73 27.02
C MET A 88 -1.51 1.94 27.28
N ILE A 89 -1.42 0.78 27.92
CA ILE A 89 -2.53 -0.12 28.22
C ILE A 89 -2.25 -0.96 29.48
N THR A 90 -3.34 -1.27 30.22
CA THR A 90 -3.28 -2.21 31.35
C THR A 90 -3.86 -3.56 30.92
N PRO A 91 -3.09 -4.65 30.94
CA PRO A 91 -3.59 -5.99 30.62
C PRO A 91 -4.41 -6.56 31.79
N LEU A 92 -5.52 -7.20 31.47
CA LEU A 92 -6.38 -7.95 32.39
C LEU A 92 -6.44 -9.42 31.95
N TYR A 93 -6.08 -10.33 32.82
CA TYR A 93 -6.00 -11.78 32.52
C TYR A 93 -7.16 -12.57 33.13
N THR A 94 -8.24 -11.93 33.56
CA THR A 94 -9.38 -12.55 34.22
C THR A 94 -10.06 -13.65 33.40
N TYR A 95 -10.04 -13.53 32.07
CA TYR A 95 -10.70 -14.42 31.12
C TYR A 95 -9.71 -15.05 30.11
N GLU A 96 -8.46 -15.23 30.49
CA GLU A 96 -7.41 -15.75 29.58
C GLU A 96 -7.68 -17.19 29.09
N ASP A 97 -8.51 -17.94 29.85
CA ASP A 97 -8.98 -19.31 29.56
C ASP A 97 -10.45 -19.53 29.93
N ASP A 98 -11.23 -18.48 30.19
CA ASP A 98 -12.63 -18.54 30.60
C ASP A 98 -13.56 -17.90 29.54
N PHE A 99 -13.94 -18.72 28.55
CA PHE A 99 -14.82 -18.30 27.47
C PHE A 99 -16.22 -17.86 27.96
N GLU A 100 -16.86 -18.68 28.84
CA GLU A 100 -18.21 -18.38 29.33
C GLU A 100 -18.22 -17.11 30.21
N GLY A 101 -17.19 -16.90 31.02
CA GLY A 101 -17.01 -15.69 31.80
C GLY A 101 -16.84 -14.46 30.92
N LEU A 102 -16.00 -14.53 29.87
CA LEU A 102 -15.81 -13.46 28.91
C LEU A 102 -17.13 -13.10 28.20
N LEU A 103 -17.83 -14.09 27.69
CA LEU A 103 -19.09 -13.90 26.97
C LEU A 103 -20.18 -13.32 27.88
N THR A 104 -20.28 -13.82 29.12
CA THR A 104 -21.21 -13.30 30.14
C THR A 104 -20.90 -11.83 30.47
N HIS A 105 -19.64 -11.49 30.59
CA HIS A 105 -19.20 -10.11 30.88
C HIS A 105 -19.67 -9.11 29.81
N PHE A 106 -19.56 -9.49 28.54
CA PHE A 106 -19.93 -8.63 27.41
C PHE A 106 -21.33 -8.86 26.85
N LYS A 107 -22.14 -9.69 27.48
CA LYS A 107 -23.49 -10.06 27.01
C LYS A 107 -24.34 -8.83 26.63
N ASN A 108 -24.25 -7.76 27.36
CA ASN A 108 -25.11 -6.58 27.18
C ASN A 108 -24.90 -5.82 25.84
N ILE A 109 -23.80 -6.06 25.16
CA ILE A 109 -23.55 -5.45 23.83
C ILE A 109 -23.96 -6.37 22.67
N ILE A 110 -24.40 -7.59 22.97
CA ILE A 110 -24.78 -8.63 22.01
C ILE A 110 -26.29 -8.61 21.83
N SER A 111 -26.77 -8.37 20.61
CA SER A 111 -28.19 -8.35 20.29
C SER A 111 -28.82 -9.74 20.16
N GLY A 112 -28.01 -10.77 19.89
CA GLY A 112 -28.40 -12.15 19.67
C GLY A 112 -27.31 -12.88 18.88
N TYR A 113 -27.65 -14.01 18.24
CA TYR A 113 -26.64 -14.77 17.50
C TYR A 113 -27.05 -15.11 16.06
N VAL A 114 -26.05 -15.38 15.24
CA VAL A 114 -26.16 -15.80 13.84
C VAL A 114 -25.57 -17.20 13.71
N LEU A 115 -26.36 -18.15 13.25
CA LEU A 115 -25.94 -19.57 13.11
C LEU A 115 -25.24 -19.77 11.77
N CYS A 116 -24.01 -20.31 11.80
CA CYS A 116 -23.17 -20.58 10.63
C CYS A 116 -22.38 -21.88 10.79
N ASP A 117 -21.73 -22.30 9.73
CA ASP A 117 -20.75 -23.39 9.72
C ASP A 117 -19.33 -22.78 9.60
N LEU A 118 -18.41 -23.22 10.44
CA LEU A 118 -17.00 -22.78 10.42
C LEU A 118 -16.34 -23.14 9.08
N HIS A 119 -15.38 -22.35 8.65
CA HIS A 119 -14.60 -22.54 7.41
C HIS A 119 -15.48 -22.64 6.14
N SER A 120 -16.55 -21.86 6.11
CA SER A 120 -17.52 -21.85 5.02
C SER A 120 -17.93 -20.43 4.62
N THR A 121 -18.57 -20.29 3.47
CA THR A 121 -19.18 -19.01 3.05
C THR A 121 -20.14 -18.47 4.12
N SER A 122 -20.82 -19.35 4.86
CA SER A 122 -21.75 -18.92 5.91
C SER A 122 -21.04 -18.26 7.10
N ALA A 123 -19.78 -18.61 7.41
CA ALA A 123 -18.99 -17.94 8.44
C ALA A 123 -18.70 -16.48 8.03
N ASN A 124 -18.23 -16.25 6.80
CA ASN A 124 -18.00 -14.89 6.29
C ASN A 124 -19.28 -14.04 6.29
N ILE A 125 -20.41 -14.65 5.87
CA ILE A 125 -21.72 -13.98 5.91
C ILE A 125 -22.12 -13.67 7.36
N ALA A 126 -21.92 -14.60 8.30
CA ALA A 126 -22.26 -14.40 9.70
C ALA A 126 -21.43 -13.26 10.31
N ILE A 127 -20.13 -13.18 10.05
CA ILE A 127 -19.25 -12.07 10.47
C ILE A 127 -19.82 -10.74 9.94
N SER A 128 -20.16 -10.67 8.66
CA SER A 128 -20.73 -9.47 8.03
C SER A 128 -22.06 -9.06 8.67
N VAL A 129 -22.99 -10.01 8.87
CA VAL A 129 -24.28 -9.77 9.53
C VAL A 129 -24.05 -9.27 10.95
N CYS A 130 -23.17 -9.93 11.72
CA CYS A 130 -22.85 -9.55 13.10
C CYS A 130 -22.32 -8.13 13.21
N GLY A 131 -21.50 -7.69 12.23
CA GLY A 131 -21.03 -6.32 12.15
C GLY A 131 -22.15 -5.29 11.98
N VAL A 132 -23.22 -5.63 11.26
CA VAL A 132 -24.35 -4.72 11.01
C VAL A 132 -25.33 -4.69 12.18
N ILE A 133 -25.63 -5.84 12.79
CA ILE A 133 -26.72 -5.95 13.78
C ILE A 133 -26.23 -6.13 15.23
N ASN A 134 -24.91 -6.04 15.48
CA ASN A 134 -24.26 -6.23 16.78
C ASN A 134 -24.54 -7.63 17.40
N ALA A 135 -24.53 -8.68 16.59
CA ALA A 135 -24.67 -10.07 17.01
C ALA A 135 -23.32 -10.78 17.07
N ILE A 136 -23.33 -12.06 17.47
CA ILE A 136 -22.17 -12.96 17.40
C ILE A 136 -22.45 -14.15 16.49
N PRO A 137 -21.45 -14.66 15.73
CA PRO A 137 -21.59 -15.88 14.95
C PRO A 137 -21.40 -17.09 15.87
N ILE A 138 -22.19 -18.13 15.70
CA ILE A 138 -22.00 -19.40 16.42
C ILE A 138 -22.19 -20.60 15.50
N THR A 139 -21.65 -21.75 15.91
CA THR A 139 -21.98 -23.06 15.37
C THR A 139 -23.03 -23.75 16.24
N GLU A 140 -23.57 -24.90 15.80
CA GLU A 140 -24.60 -25.65 16.55
C GLU A 140 -24.14 -26.02 17.98
N GLU A 141 -22.84 -26.20 18.21
CA GLU A 141 -22.29 -26.62 19.50
C GLU A 141 -22.59 -25.61 20.62
N HIS A 142 -22.74 -24.33 20.28
CA HIS A 142 -22.93 -23.25 21.26
C HIS A 142 -24.38 -22.80 21.48
N ILE A 143 -25.37 -23.44 20.81
CA ILE A 143 -26.79 -23.06 20.95
C ILE A 143 -27.25 -23.13 22.39
N ASN A 144 -26.93 -24.22 23.11
CA ASN A 144 -27.37 -24.39 24.51
C ASN A 144 -26.77 -23.31 25.42
N LEU A 145 -25.56 -22.86 25.15
CA LEU A 145 -24.91 -21.76 25.89
C LEU A 145 -25.63 -20.43 25.60
N MET A 146 -25.96 -20.15 24.35
CA MET A 146 -26.71 -18.93 23.98
C MET A 146 -28.09 -18.91 24.66
N ASP A 147 -28.81 -20.02 24.66
CA ASP A 147 -30.09 -20.16 25.34
C ASP A 147 -29.97 -19.90 26.85
N SER A 148 -28.91 -20.42 27.50
CA SER A 148 -28.64 -20.20 28.92
C SER A 148 -28.35 -18.72 29.25
N LEU A 149 -27.73 -18.02 28.30
CA LEU A 149 -27.47 -16.60 28.39
C LEU A 149 -28.70 -15.75 27.98
N GLY A 150 -29.76 -16.36 27.48
CA GLY A 150 -30.96 -15.66 26.99
C GLY A 150 -30.69 -14.82 25.73
N LEU A 151 -29.78 -15.27 24.87
CA LEU A 151 -29.53 -14.71 23.55
C LEU A 151 -30.38 -15.49 22.53
N GLU A 152 -31.02 -14.78 21.61
CA GLU A 152 -31.96 -15.38 20.64
C GLU A 152 -31.27 -15.53 19.27
N LEU A 153 -31.72 -16.57 18.51
CA LEU A 153 -31.35 -16.75 17.11
C LEU A 153 -31.94 -15.59 16.27
N LEU A 154 -31.10 -14.81 15.62
CA LEU A 154 -31.52 -13.75 14.72
C LEU A 154 -31.55 -14.21 13.27
N TYR A 155 -30.53 -14.95 12.84
CA TYR A 155 -30.44 -15.51 11.49
C TYR A 155 -29.74 -16.87 11.49
N ASP A 156 -30.24 -17.77 10.64
CA ASP A 156 -29.53 -18.98 10.21
C ASP A 156 -29.03 -18.74 8.78
N VAL A 157 -27.70 -18.60 8.64
CA VAL A 157 -27.08 -18.29 7.35
C VAL A 157 -26.37 -19.47 6.69
N ARG A 158 -26.47 -20.67 7.23
CA ARG A 158 -25.78 -21.87 6.73
C ARG A 158 -26.13 -22.23 5.26
N ASN A 159 -27.29 -21.84 4.81
CA ASN A 159 -27.74 -22.04 3.43
C ASN A 159 -27.93 -20.72 2.67
N LYS A 160 -27.18 -19.67 3.06
CA LYS A 160 -27.20 -18.37 2.39
C LYS A 160 -25.92 -18.20 1.58
N ASP A 161 -26.01 -17.39 0.54
CA ASP A 161 -24.90 -16.95 -0.29
C ASP A 161 -24.56 -15.46 -0.06
N ASN A 162 -23.45 -15.00 -0.62
CA ASN A 162 -23.01 -13.62 -0.51
C ASN A 162 -24.04 -12.65 -1.13
N SER A 163 -24.75 -13.06 -2.18
CA SER A 163 -25.83 -12.27 -2.80
C SER A 163 -27.00 -12.04 -1.85
N TRP A 164 -27.36 -13.06 -1.04
CA TRP A 164 -28.38 -12.90 -0.01
C TRP A 164 -27.97 -11.81 1.01
N PHE A 165 -26.72 -11.83 1.49
CA PHE A 165 -26.24 -10.80 2.41
C PHE A 165 -26.31 -9.43 1.75
N TYR A 166 -25.75 -9.27 0.57
CA TYR A 166 -25.68 -8.00 -0.12
C TYR A 166 -27.07 -7.40 -0.38
N ASN A 167 -28.03 -8.21 -0.84
CA ASN A 167 -29.39 -7.77 -1.12
C ASN A 167 -30.16 -7.30 0.14
N ASN A 168 -29.81 -7.82 1.31
CA ASN A 168 -30.50 -7.47 2.56
C ASN A 168 -29.80 -6.37 3.37
N PHE A 169 -28.47 -6.19 3.23
CA PHE A 169 -27.69 -5.36 4.14
C PHE A 169 -26.79 -4.32 3.44
N SER A 170 -26.71 -4.27 2.10
CA SER A 170 -25.82 -3.37 1.37
C SER A 170 -25.95 -1.89 1.75
N ASN A 171 -27.14 -1.44 2.14
CA ASN A 171 -27.38 -0.06 2.58
C ASN A 171 -26.87 0.25 4.01
N LEU A 172 -26.38 -0.73 4.74
CA LEU A 172 -25.98 -0.64 6.14
C LEU A 172 -24.48 -0.88 6.34
N ILE A 173 -23.78 -1.31 5.28
CA ILE A 173 -22.35 -1.60 5.34
C ILE A 173 -21.50 -0.37 5.01
N ASN A 174 -20.24 -0.43 5.45
CA ASN A 174 -19.22 0.54 5.09
C ASN A 174 -18.77 0.31 3.63
N ASN A 175 -18.88 1.34 2.79
CA ASN A 175 -18.52 1.28 1.37
C ASN A 175 -17.07 1.69 1.09
N SER A 176 -16.30 2.06 2.12
CA SER A 176 -14.88 2.44 1.97
C SER A 176 -13.93 1.29 2.27
N LEU A 177 -14.44 0.20 2.84
CA LEU A 177 -13.66 -0.99 3.21
C LEU A 177 -14.42 -2.26 2.82
N VAL A 178 -13.69 -3.24 2.32
CA VAL A 178 -14.20 -4.59 2.06
C VAL A 178 -13.17 -5.62 2.51
N MET A 179 -13.65 -6.70 3.15
CA MET A 179 -12.81 -7.84 3.54
C MET A 179 -12.99 -8.96 2.50
N TYR A 180 -11.91 -9.24 1.77
CA TYR A 180 -11.89 -10.26 0.73
C TYR A 180 -11.00 -11.41 1.17
N GLN A 181 -11.59 -12.43 1.79
CA GLN A 181 -10.84 -13.45 2.53
C GLN A 181 -11.40 -14.84 2.29
N ASP A 182 -10.51 -15.76 1.93
CA ASP A 182 -10.83 -17.19 1.80
C ASP A 182 -11.45 -17.75 3.09
N THR A 183 -12.46 -18.58 2.94
CA THR A 183 -13.27 -19.12 4.06
C THR A 183 -12.47 -19.97 5.03
N THR A 184 -11.31 -20.50 4.63
CA THR A 184 -10.40 -21.24 5.52
C THR A 184 -9.64 -20.36 6.51
N LYS A 185 -9.78 -19.04 6.39
CA LYS A 185 -9.11 -18.03 7.22
C LYS A 185 -10.08 -17.21 8.08
N ASP A 186 -11.29 -17.68 8.24
CA ASP A 186 -12.42 -17.02 8.94
C ASP A 186 -12.18 -16.73 10.44
N LEU A 187 -11.06 -17.18 11.00
CA LEU A 187 -10.63 -16.85 12.37
C LEU A 187 -9.68 -15.62 12.45
N CYS A 188 -9.48 -14.93 11.32
CA CYS A 188 -8.63 -13.74 11.19
C CYS A 188 -9.45 -12.60 10.59
N LEU A 189 -9.04 -11.35 10.80
CA LEU A 189 -9.64 -10.14 10.20
C LEU A 189 -11.10 -9.87 10.59
N GLY A 190 -11.82 -10.84 11.17
CA GLY A 190 -13.22 -10.72 11.55
C GLY A 190 -13.49 -9.64 12.59
N ASP A 191 -12.55 -9.37 13.50
CA ASP A 191 -12.62 -8.29 14.47
C ASP A 191 -12.74 -6.92 13.76
N TYR A 192 -11.95 -6.71 12.71
CA TYR A 192 -11.95 -5.46 11.98
C TYR A 192 -13.19 -5.32 11.06
N SER A 193 -13.61 -6.42 10.44
CA SER A 193 -14.85 -6.49 9.66
C SER A 193 -16.07 -6.07 10.49
N VAL A 194 -16.19 -6.63 11.70
CA VAL A 194 -17.30 -6.32 12.63
C VAL A 194 -17.22 -4.89 13.14
N PHE A 195 -16.04 -4.43 13.54
CA PHE A 195 -15.81 -3.06 14.00
C PHE A 195 -16.25 -2.04 12.95
N THR A 196 -15.84 -2.25 11.70
CA THR A 196 -16.08 -1.32 10.60
C THR A 196 -17.45 -1.49 9.95
N SER A 197 -18.19 -2.56 10.30
CA SER A 197 -19.43 -3.01 9.63
C SER A 197 -19.24 -3.19 8.12
N SER A 198 -18.10 -3.74 7.72
CA SER A 198 -17.75 -3.97 6.31
C SER A 198 -18.21 -5.35 5.86
N MET A 199 -18.44 -5.50 4.56
CA MET A 199 -18.71 -6.81 3.98
C MET A 199 -17.46 -7.70 4.06
N HIS A 200 -17.64 -8.94 4.54
CA HIS A 200 -16.64 -9.98 4.61
C HIS A 200 -17.07 -11.13 3.70
N PHE A 201 -16.33 -11.38 2.62
CA PHE A 201 -16.73 -12.38 1.64
C PHE A 201 -15.55 -12.94 0.85
N PHE A 202 -15.81 -14.01 0.13
CA PHE A 202 -14.91 -14.57 -0.86
C PHE A 202 -15.69 -15.16 -2.01
N GLU A 203 -15.30 -14.84 -3.23
CA GLU A 203 -15.86 -15.32 -4.48
C GLU A 203 -14.76 -15.41 -5.53
N ASP A 204 -15.03 -16.04 -6.67
CA ASP A 204 -14.15 -15.90 -7.83
C ASP A 204 -14.04 -14.42 -8.20
N ILE A 205 -12.82 -13.92 -8.32
CA ILE A 205 -12.53 -12.50 -8.63
C ILE A 205 -13.18 -12.04 -9.96
N HIS A 206 -13.47 -12.98 -10.87
CA HIS A 206 -14.13 -12.71 -12.15
C HIS A 206 -15.66 -12.80 -12.09
N SER A 207 -16.25 -13.11 -10.93
CA SER A 207 -17.69 -13.21 -10.81
C SER A 207 -18.38 -11.84 -10.97
N GLU A 208 -19.59 -11.84 -11.57
CA GLU A 208 -20.44 -10.65 -11.66
C GLU A 208 -20.79 -10.08 -10.27
N PHE A 209 -20.77 -10.93 -9.25
CA PHE A 209 -21.02 -10.50 -7.89
C PHE A 209 -19.90 -9.61 -7.36
N VAL A 210 -18.62 -9.96 -7.60
CA VAL A 210 -17.47 -9.10 -7.23
C VAL A 210 -17.55 -7.76 -7.95
N ASP A 211 -17.89 -7.75 -9.25
CA ASP A 211 -18.12 -6.50 -10.00
C ASP A 211 -19.21 -5.64 -9.34
N THR A 212 -20.32 -6.27 -8.93
CA THR A 212 -21.43 -5.58 -8.28
C THR A 212 -20.99 -4.94 -6.96
N VAL A 213 -20.21 -5.65 -6.14
CA VAL A 213 -19.71 -5.12 -4.86
C VAL A 213 -18.75 -3.96 -5.12
N PHE A 214 -17.75 -4.16 -5.99
CA PHE A 214 -16.69 -3.17 -6.24
C PHE A 214 -17.22 -1.89 -6.89
N GLN A 215 -18.17 -1.97 -7.82
CA GLN A 215 -18.82 -0.81 -8.44
C GLN A 215 -19.59 0.08 -7.45
N ASN A 216 -19.99 -0.47 -6.30
CA ASN A 216 -20.69 0.27 -5.26
C ASN A 216 -19.78 0.76 -4.12
N MET A 217 -18.47 0.48 -4.22
CA MET A 217 -17.47 1.05 -3.30
C MET A 217 -17.22 2.53 -3.64
N GLN A 218 -16.72 3.27 -2.65
CA GLN A 218 -16.25 4.65 -2.86
C GLN A 218 -14.89 4.67 -3.55
N ASP A 219 -14.56 5.76 -4.23
CA ASP A 219 -13.21 5.98 -4.74
C ASP A 219 -12.19 5.94 -3.60
N ASN A 220 -11.01 5.38 -3.87
CA ASN A 220 -9.94 5.15 -2.88
C ASN A 220 -10.33 4.23 -1.72
N SER A 221 -11.31 3.36 -1.93
CA SER A 221 -11.62 2.28 -1.00
C SER A 221 -10.47 1.30 -0.88
N ILE A 222 -10.50 0.51 0.19
CA ILE A 222 -9.45 -0.48 0.45
C ILE A 222 -10.07 -1.86 0.59
N LEU A 223 -9.48 -2.81 -0.13
CA LEU A 223 -9.68 -4.22 0.05
C LEU A 223 -8.65 -4.74 1.06
N LEU A 224 -9.12 -5.24 2.19
CA LEU A 224 -8.33 -5.97 3.18
C LEU A 224 -8.51 -7.47 2.96
N GLY A 225 -7.39 -8.18 2.82
CA GLY A 225 -7.38 -9.62 2.52
C GLY A 225 -6.54 -9.94 1.31
N TRP A 226 -6.78 -11.09 0.68
CA TRP A 226 -6.04 -11.52 -0.50
C TRP A 226 -6.83 -12.49 -1.35
N GLY A 227 -6.69 -12.39 -2.67
CA GLY A 227 -7.27 -13.34 -3.62
C GLY A 227 -6.35 -14.52 -3.95
N ASN A 228 -6.85 -15.45 -4.75
CA ASN A 228 -6.10 -16.62 -5.20
C ASN A 228 -5.03 -16.31 -6.24
N ASP A 229 -5.17 -15.20 -6.95
CA ASP A 229 -4.23 -14.74 -7.99
C ASP A 229 -3.92 -13.26 -7.77
N GLU A 230 -2.65 -12.95 -7.60
CA GLU A 230 -2.15 -11.60 -7.33
C GLU A 230 -2.54 -10.63 -8.45
N TYR A 231 -2.17 -10.99 -9.68
CA TYR A 231 -2.39 -10.10 -10.83
C TYR A 231 -3.88 -9.78 -11.03
N GLN A 232 -4.73 -10.81 -10.98
CA GLN A 232 -6.17 -10.63 -11.19
C GLN A 232 -6.81 -9.83 -10.07
N THR A 233 -6.43 -10.09 -8.82
CA THR A 233 -6.98 -9.38 -7.65
C THR A 233 -6.61 -7.91 -7.71
N VAL A 234 -5.34 -7.57 -7.91
CA VAL A 234 -4.88 -6.17 -7.96
C VAL A 234 -5.39 -5.46 -9.21
N SER A 235 -5.42 -6.13 -10.38
CA SER A 235 -5.96 -5.54 -11.61
C SER A 235 -7.44 -5.20 -11.46
N LYS A 236 -8.24 -6.17 -11.00
CA LYS A 236 -9.68 -5.97 -10.80
C LYS A 236 -9.98 -4.85 -9.82
N SER A 237 -9.30 -4.84 -8.68
CA SER A 237 -9.46 -3.79 -7.66
C SER A 237 -9.05 -2.42 -8.20
N SER A 238 -7.91 -2.32 -8.92
CA SER A 238 -7.44 -1.07 -9.50
C SER A 238 -8.42 -0.46 -10.49
N HIS A 239 -9.07 -1.27 -11.35
CA HIS A 239 -10.12 -0.80 -12.27
C HIS A 239 -11.34 -0.18 -11.56
N HIS A 240 -11.55 -0.48 -10.30
CA HIS A 240 -12.63 0.08 -9.49
C HIS A 240 -12.12 1.13 -8.48
N SER A 241 -10.93 1.67 -8.66
CA SER A 241 -10.29 2.62 -7.74
C SER A 241 -10.18 2.11 -6.29
N ILE A 242 -9.91 0.81 -6.14
CA ILE A 242 -9.73 0.11 -4.87
C ILE A 242 -8.27 -0.34 -4.76
N SER A 243 -7.61 -0.04 -3.65
CA SER A 243 -6.26 -0.54 -3.35
C SER A 243 -6.32 -1.78 -2.46
N VAL A 244 -5.33 -2.66 -2.60
CA VAL A 244 -5.29 -3.96 -1.90
C VAL A 244 -4.24 -3.94 -0.80
N LEU A 245 -4.62 -4.35 0.40
CA LEU A 245 -3.72 -4.60 1.53
C LEU A 245 -3.82 -6.07 1.94
N PRO A 246 -2.83 -6.91 1.61
CA PRO A 246 -2.81 -8.30 2.03
C PRO A 246 -2.85 -8.42 3.56
N SER A 247 -3.93 -8.96 4.09
CA SER A 247 -4.23 -9.00 5.53
C SER A 247 -5.00 -10.23 6.00
N ASP A 248 -4.99 -11.29 5.21
CA ASP A 248 -5.71 -12.56 5.47
C ASP A 248 -5.47 -13.13 6.88
N TYR A 249 -4.29 -12.92 7.45
CA TYR A 249 -3.91 -13.36 8.78
C TYR A 249 -3.68 -12.17 9.73
N ALA A 250 -4.39 -11.04 9.51
CA ALA A 250 -4.31 -9.91 10.41
C ALA A 250 -5.18 -10.13 11.66
N TYR A 251 -4.68 -9.71 12.80
CA TYR A 251 -5.31 -9.81 14.10
C TYR A 251 -5.29 -8.47 14.82
N ASN A 252 -6.27 -8.22 15.68
CA ASN A 252 -6.32 -7.06 16.57
C ASN A 252 -6.37 -5.68 15.87
N LEU A 253 -6.69 -5.62 14.58
CA LEU A 253 -6.77 -4.33 13.88
C LEU A 253 -7.82 -3.40 14.50
N SER A 254 -8.94 -3.95 14.98
CA SER A 254 -10.00 -3.19 15.64
C SER A 254 -9.56 -2.52 16.96
N LEU A 255 -8.45 -2.99 17.56
CA LEU A 255 -7.84 -2.36 18.72
C LEU A 255 -6.68 -1.45 18.30
N LEU A 256 -5.78 -1.93 17.46
CA LEU A 256 -4.54 -1.23 17.10
C LEU A 256 -4.81 0.09 16.37
N THR A 257 -5.89 0.17 15.58
CA THR A 257 -6.30 1.40 14.86
C THR A 257 -6.69 2.57 15.78
N ASN A 258 -6.91 2.34 17.08
CA ASN A 258 -7.40 3.37 18.01
C ASN A 258 -6.28 4.16 18.73
N TYR A 259 -5.04 3.96 18.32
CA TYR A 259 -3.91 4.74 18.82
C TYR A 259 -3.50 5.81 17.81
N GLU A 260 -2.94 6.89 18.33
CA GLU A 260 -2.28 7.93 17.53
C GLU A 260 -0.82 8.02 17.94
N MET A 261 0.08 8.04 16.95
CA MET A 261 1.52 8.09 17.18
C MET A 261 2.16 9.17 16.30
N GLN A 262 3.13 9.89 16.86
CA GLN A 262 4.07 10.67 16.08
C GLN A 262 5.10 9.71 15.49
N LEU A 263 4.99 9.43 14.20
CA LEU A 263 5.88 8.51 13.52
C LEU A 263 7.08 9.26 12.96
N SER A 264 8.27 8.72 13.16
CA SER A 264 9.50 9.23 12.56
C SER A 264 10.53 8.13 12.39
N GLN A 265 11.05 7.97 11.17
CA GLN A 265 12.21 7.12 10.91
C GLN A 265 13.44 7.67 11.63
N LYS A 266 14.41 6.81 11.94
CA LYS A 266 15.71 7.28 12.44
C LYS A 266 16.41 8.07 11.35
N SER A 267 16.75 9.32 11.63
CA SER A 267 17.45 10.20 10.70
C SER A 267 18.88 9.70 10.42
N HIS A 268 19.26 9.75 9.17
CA HIS A 268 20.61 9.42 8.74
C HIS A 268 21.36 10.70 8.35
N GLU A 269 22.65 10.80 8.70
CA GLU A 269 23.49 11.84 8.10
C GLU A 269 23.73 11.49 6.63
N ILE A 270 23.13 12.26 5.74
CA ILE A 270 23.33 12.15 4.30
C ILE A 270 24.61 12.92 3.95
N SER A 271 25.78 12.40 4.28
CA SER A 271 27.01 12.96 3.74
C SER A 271 27.19 12.45 2.31
N ALA A 272 26.82 13.27 1.34
CA ALA A 272 26.97 13.00 -0.07
C ALA A 272 28.44 13.17 -0.50
N THR A 273 29.33 12.30 -0.07
CA THR A 273 30.71 12.33 -0.59
C THR A 273 30.69 11.70 -1.98
N LYS A 274 30.88 12.51 -3.00
CA LYS A 274 31.14 12.00 -4.35
C LYS A 274 32.43 11.20 -4.30
N ILE A 275 32.32 9.90 -4.57
CA ILE A 275 33.49 9.04 -4.75
C ILE A 275 33.56 8.73 -6.24
N ASP A 276 34.64 9.15 -6.89
CA ASP A 276 34.89 8.80 -8.28
C ASP A 276 35.22 7.32 -8.39
N SER A 277 34.81 6.70 -9.50
CA SER A 277 35.12 5.31 -9.83
C SER A 277 34.51 4.28 -8.88
N VAL A 278 33.26 4.50 -8.41
CA VAL A 278 32.49 3.48 -7.68
C VAL A 278 31.15 3.20 -8.36
N HIS A 279 30.67 1.96 -8.25
CA HIS A 279 29.30 1.58 -8.54
C HIS A 279 28.49 1.56 -7.24
N THR A 280 27.27 2.10 -7.24
CA THR A 280 26.44 2.22 -6.05
C THR A 280 25.24 1.29 -6.12
N VAL A 281 25.04 0.47 -5.09
CA VAL A 281 23.97 -0.51 -4.96
C VAL A 281 23.03 -0.11 -3.82
N CYS A 282 21.73 -0.25 -4.03
CA CYS A 282 20.70 -0.17 -3.03
C CYS A 282 19.88 -1.46 -3.03
N PHE A 283 19.90 -2.20 -1.92
CA PHE A 283 19.02 -3.35 -1.72
C PHE A 283 17.72 -2.90 -1.08
N LEU A 284 16.58 -3.36 -1.60
CA LEU A 284 15.26 -3.08 -1.07
C LEU A 284 14.47 -4.39 -0.88
N MET A 285 14.17 -4.72 0.37
CA MET A 285 13.30 -5.87 0.72
C MET A 285 11.86 -5.56 0.29
N SER A 286 11.24 -6.49 -0.45
CA SER A 286 9.89 -6.37 -1.02
C SER A 286 8.77 -6.67 -0.03
N ASP A 287 7.52 -6.65 -0.49
CA ASP A 287 6.31 -7.15 0.18
C ASP A 287 5.87 -6.35 1.43
N GLY A 288 6.27 -5.10 1.57
CA GLY A 288 5.90 -4.27 2.72
C GLY A 288 4.45 -3.76 2.73
N ASP A 289 3.68 -3.97 1.67
CA ASP A 289 2.23 -3.81 1.63
C ASP A 289 1.49 -4.89 2.42
N ASN A 290 2.18 -6.01 2.70
CA ASN A 290 1.63 -7.19 3.33
C ASN A 290 1.45 -6.98 4.84
N ILE A 291 0.28 -6.43 5.23
CA ILE A 291 -0.07 -6.12 6.61
C ILE A 291 0.03 -7.35 7.51
N GLN A 292 -0.42 -8.52 7.04
CA GLN A 292 -0.32 -9.77 7.83
C GLN A 292 1.13 -10.16 8.12
N TRP A 293 2.06 -9.94 7.17
CA TRP A 293 3.48 -10.20 7.41
C TRP A 293 4.07 -9.23 8.44
N LEU A 294 3.78 -7.92 8.30
CA LEU A 294 4.23 -6.89 9.23
C LEU A 294 3.73 -7.12 10.66
N LEU A 295 2.47 -7.56 10.81
CA LEU A 295 1.86 -7.82 12.12
C LEU A 295 2.32 -9.12 12.78
N ASN A 296 2.70 -10.16 12.01
CA ASN A 296 2.98 -11.49 12.59
C ASN A 296 4.47 -11.82 12.64
N TRP A 297 5.13 -11.92 11.50
CA TRP A 297 6.46 -12.55 11.41
C TRP A 297 7.60 -11.56 11.20
N PHE A 298 7.32 -10.41 10.61
CA PHE A 298 8.34 -9.45 10.21
C PHE A 298 9.35 -9.13 11.30
N ILE A 299 8.88 -8.76 12.50
CA ILE A 299 9.73 -8.29 13.60
C ILE A 299 10.47 -9.40 14.32
N THR A 300 9.98 -10.64 14.25
CA THR A 300 10.49 -11.76 15.06
C THR A 300 11.31 -12.77 14.27
N ASP A 301 11.06 -12.91 12.96
CA ASP A 301 11.70 -13.95 12.13
C ASP A 301 13.14 -13.55 11.78
N ASN A 302 14.08 -14.46 12.02
CA ASN A 302 15.51 -14.28 11.75
C ASN A 302 15.86 -14.15 10.26
N ARG A 303 14.95 -14.45 9.36
CA ARG A 303 15.15 -14.19 7.92
C ARG A 303 15.09 -12.70 7.60
N TRP A 304 14.29 -11.93 8.37
CA TRP A 304 13.93 -10.55 8.06
C TRP A 304 14.35 -9.59 9.18
N PHE A 305 13.42 -8.83 9.73
CA PHE A 305 13.70 -7.74 10.66
C PHE A 305 14.17 -8.24 12.05
N GLY A 306 13.88 -9.50 12.40
CA GLY A 306 14.41 -10.17 13.58
C GLY A 306 15.85 -10.70 13.45
N ASN A 307 16.53 -10.50 12.31
CA ASN A 307 17.87 -11.01 12.06
C ASN A 307 18.93 -10.32 12.92
N GLU A 308 19.79 -11.09 13.57
CA GLU A 308 20.84 -10.60 14.48
C GLU A 308 21.94 -9.80 13.73
N ASN A 309 22.17 -10.09 12.44
CA ASN A 309 23.17 -9.43 11.61
C ASN A 309 22.65 -8.14 10.96
N ARG A 310 21.39 -7.76 11.21
CA ARG A 310 20.81 -6.50 10.72
C ARG A 310 21.58 -5.31 11.30
N GLY A 311 21.98 -4.38 10.42
CA GLY A 311 22.87 -3.27 10.75
C GLY A 311 24.36 -3.53 10.46
N GLU A 312 24.73 -4.68 9.86
CA GLU A 312 26.06 -4.87 9.28
C GLU A 312 26.21 -4.20 7.92
N ILE A 313 25.08 -3.96 7.24
CA ILE A 313 25.01 -3.33 5.91
C ILE A 313 23.75 -2.46 5.84
N ASP A 314 23.75 -1.46 4.95
CA ASP A 314 22.58 -0.65 4.64
C ASP A 314 21.51 -1.49 3.91
N ILE A 315 20.26 -1.48 4.41
CA ILE A 315 19.12 -2.20 3.84
C ILE A 315 17.91 -1.27 3.75
N GLY A 316 17.25 -1.24 2.58
CA GLY A 316 15.92 -0.69 2.41
C GLY A 316 14.84 -1.72 2.73
N TRP A 317 13.74 -1.26 3.33
CA TRP A 317 12.55 -2.05 3.63
C TRP A 317 11.33 -1.37 3.04
N THR A 318 10.50 -2.09 2.30
CA THR A 318 9.17 -1.59 1.98
C THR A 318 8.26 -1.71 3.20
N ILE A 319 7.36 -0.74 3.38
CA ILE A 319 6.35 -0.73 4.45
C ILE A 319 5.09 -0.02 3.95
N ALA A 320 3.91 -0.52 4.35
CA ALA A 320 2.64 0.11 3.99
C ALA A 320 2.42 1.42 4.77
N PRO A 321 2.31 2.58 4.13
CA PRO A 321 1.96 3.83 4.80
C PRO A 321 0.61 3.76 5.54
N ALA A 322 -0.33 2.94 5.06
CA ALA A 322 -1.61 2.67 5.71
C ALA A 322 -1.48 2.17 7.15
N LEU A 323 -0.35 1.55 7.50
CA LEU A 323 -0.07 1.09 8.87
C LEU A 323 -0.07 2.26 9.88
N SER A 324 0.21 3.50 9.42
CA SER A 324 0.13 4.72 10.24
C SER A 324 -1.28 5.02 10.79
N GLU A 325 -2.31 4.41 10.18
CA GLU A 325 -3.71 4.50 10.62
C GLU A 325 -4.23 3.15 11.17
N LEU A 326 -3.87 2.02 10.52
CA LEU A 326 -4.33 0.69 10.90
C LEU A 326 -3.68 0.18 12.19
N ALA A 327 -2.39 0.43 12.38
CA ALA A 327 -1.65 -0.02 13.56
C ALA A 327 -0.44 0.89 13.83
N PRO A 328 -0.66 2.18 14.19
CA PRO A 328 0.42 3.16 14.34
C PRO A 328 1.45 2.79 15.42
N THR A 329 1.05 2.07 16.47
CA THR A 329 1.97 1.59 17.52
C THR A 329 2.93 0.52 16.99
N VAL A 330 2.45 -0.35 16.09
CA VAL A 330 3.27 -1.35 15.40
C VAL A 330 4.32 -0.65 14.53
N MET A 331 3.89 0.31 13.69
CA MET A 331 4.81 1.07 12.85
C MET A 331 5.86 1.82 13.66
N ASN A 332 5.45 2.44 14.77
CA ASN A 332 6.36 3.10 15.69
C ASN A 332 7.40 2.14 16.27
N LYS A 333 6.96 0.96 16.73
CA LYS A 333 7.87 -0.08 17.26
C LYS A 333 8.88 -0.57 16.21
N ILE A 334 8.44 -0.73 14.96
CA ILE A 334 9.31 -1.09 13.84
C ILE A 334 10.38 0.01 13.66
N TYR A 335 10.01 1.28 13.62
CA TYR A 335 10.95 2.40 13.50
C TYR A 335 11.94 2.49 14.68
N GLU A 336 11.46 2.35 15.92
CA GLU A 336 12.30 2.33 17.10
C GLU A 336 13.32 1.17 17.08
N SER A 337 12.92 0.04 16.50
CA SER A 337 13.74 -1.18 16.41
C SER A 337 14.69 -1.18 15.20
N SER A 338 14.63 -0.16 14.32
CA SER A 338 15.48 -0.08 13.13
C SER A 338 16.96 0.06 13.49
N ALA A 339 17.84 -0.57 12.72
CA ALA A 339 19.27 -0.42 12.87
C ALA A 339 19.73 0.97 12.44
N ASN A 340 20.63 1.58 13.19
CA ASN A 340 21.29 2.84 12.86
C ASN A 340 22.75 2.78 13.34
N ASN A 341 23.50 1.82 12.81
CA ASN A 341 24.87 1.57 13.16
C ASN A 341 25.82 2.28 12.21
N ILE A 342 27.11 2.35 12.58
CA ILE A 342 28.13 2.92 11.70
C ILE A 342 28.34 2.08 10.42
N ASN A 343 28.09 0.78 10.51
CA ASN A 343 28.29 -0.17 9.41
C ASN A 343 27.07 -0.30 8.51
N GLY A 344 25.86 -0.20 9.08
CA GLY A 344 24.63 -0.41 8.33
C GLY A 344 23.40 0.17 9.01
N LYS A 345 22.46 0.57 8.19
CA LYS A 345 21.22 1.28 8.55
C LYS A 345 20.03 0.66 7.85
N ASP A 346 18.91 0.66 8.55
CA ASP A 346 17.61 0.40 7.94
C ASP A 346 16.99 1.71 7.46
N TYR A 347 16.35 1.69 6.29
CA TYR A 347 15.55 2.80 5.80
C TYR A 347 14.26 2.29 5.17
N PHE A 348 13.13 2.94 5.46
CA PHE A 348 11.82 2.51 5.01
C PHE A 348 11.34 3.30 3.80
N VAL A 349 10.73 2.58 2.85
CA VAL A 349 10.18 3.07 1.60
C VAL A 349 8.71 2.65 1.53
N ALA A 350 7.82 3.56 1.12
CA ALA A 350 6.41 3.23 0.96
C ALA A 350 6.21 2.20 -0.17
N GLY A 351 5.39 1.19 0.07
CA GLY A 351 5.07 0.31 -1.05
C GLY A 351 4.82 -1.15 -0.76
N PRO A 352 4.54 -1.87 -1.87
CA PRO A 352 4.02 -1.37 -3.14
C PRO A 352 2.54 -0.97 -3.05
N SER A 353 1.98 -0.16 -3.79
CA SER A 353 2.36 0.97 -4.63
C SER A 353 2.09 2.26 -3.89
N GLY A 354 2.02 2.20 -2.57
CA GLY A 354 1.73 3.33 -1.70
C GLY A 354 0.76 2.97 -0.57
N THR A 355 -0.42 3.59 -0.48
CA THR A 355 -1.42 3.33 0.58
C THR A 355 -1.83 1.86 0.62
N GLY A 356 -2.01 1.24 -0.53
CA GLY A 356 -2.17 -0.18 -0.78
C GLY A 356 -1.69 -0.50 -2.19
N TYR A 357 -1.63 -1.79 -2.53
CA TYR A 357 -1.13 -2.28 -3.81
C TYR A 357 -2.13 -1.98 -4.92
N ILE A 358 -1.67 -1.29 -5.96
CA ILE A 358 -2.39 -0.96 -7.19
C ILE A 358 -1.49 -1.11 -8.40
N TYR A 359 -2.09 -1.22 -9.59
CA TYR A 359 -1.44 -0.94 -10.87
C TYR A 359 -1.86 0.46 -11.32
N PRO A 360 -0.92 1.43 -11.37
CA PRO A 360 -1.26 2.83 -11.67
C PRO A 360 -1.96 3.02 -13.02
N GLU A 361 -1.60 2.23 -14.03
CA GLU A 361 -2.17 2.27 -15.38
C GLU A 361 -3.63 1.78 -15.45
N LEU A 362 -4.10 1.08 -14.42
CA LEU A 362 -5.48 0.58 -14.33
C LEU A 362 -6.35 1.37 -13.33
N TYR A 363 -5.76 2.30 -12.58
CA TYR A 363 -6.45 3.01 -11.52
C TYR A 363 -7.13 4.27 -12.07
N GLU A 364 -8.48 4.30 -12.09
CA GLU A 364 -9.23 5.37 -12.74
C GLU A 364 -9.00 6.75 -12.15
N ASN A 365 -8.95 6.87 -10.82
CA ASN A 365 -8.78 8.15 -10.12
C ASN A 365 -7.40 8.30 -9.48
N LEU A 366 -6.35 8.15 -10.29
CA LEU A 366 -4.95 8.12 -9.83
C LEU A 366 -4.51 9.42 -9.15
N ASP A 367 -5.00 10.58 -9.58
CA ASP A 367 -4.65 11.88 -8.98
C ASP A 367 -5.18 12.01 -7.55
N ASN A 368 -6.39 11.51 -7.30
CA ASN A 368 -6.97 11.46 -5.96
C ASN A 368 -6.23 10.46 -5.07
N TYR A 369 -5.93 9.27 -5.60
CA TYR A 369 -5.12 8.26 -4.91
C TYR A 369 -3.77 8.82 -4.47
N THR A 370 -3.03 9.47 -5.37
CA THR A 370 -1.70 10.01 -5.05
C THR A 370 -1.76 11.19 -4.08
N SER A 371 -2.86 11.95 -4.06
CA SER A 371 -3.08 12.99 -3.05
C SER A 371 -3.24 12.38 -1.66
N GLN A 372 -4.07 11.37 -1.52
CA GLN A 372 -4.25 10.64 -0.28
C GLN A 372 -2.94 9.93 0.15
N LEU A 373 -2.24 9.30 -0.80
CA LEU A 373 -0.93 8.69 -0.54
C LEU A 373 0.07 9.69 0.05
N ASN A 374 0.12 10.92 -0.50
CA ASN A 374 1.00 11.98 0.02
C ASN A 374 0.75 12.24 1.52
N ASP A 375 -0.50 12.28 1.94
CA ASP A 375 -0.86 12.50 3.34
C ASP A 375 -0.45 11.32 4.22
N TYR A 376 -0.65 10.09 3.75
CA TYR A 376 -0.18 8.88 4.44
C TYR A 376 1.35 8.84 4.56
N MET A 377 2.07 9.19 3.49
CA MET A 377 3.52 9.22 3.50
C MET A 377 4.06 10.33 4.42
N LEU A 378 3.42 11.50 4.44
CA LEU A 378 3.76 12.57 5.37
C LEU A 378 3.57 12.13 6.83
N LYS A 379 2.43 11.50 7.14
CA LYS A 379 2.14 11.00 8.49
C LYS A 379 3.11 9.90 8.93
N SER A 380 3.54 9.06 8.02
CA SER A 380 4.44 7.92 8.29
C SER A 380 5.93 8.26 8.14
N ASP A 381 6.31 9.51 7.87
CA ASP A 381 7.69 9.96 7.63
C ASP A 381 8.38 9.18 6.48
N LEU A 382 7.61 8.92 5.40
CA LEU A 382 8.08 8.26 4.19
C LEU A 382 8.12 9.26 3.04
N ASN A 383 9.16 9.22 2.19
CA ASN A 383 9.31 10.15 1.08
C ASN A 383 9.81 9.50 -0.22
N ILE A 384 9.98 8.20 -0.23
CA ILE A 384 10.26 7.38 -1.41
C ILE A 384 9.14 6.38 -1.54
N VAL A 385 8.58 6.19 -2.74
CA VAL A 385 7.56 5.18 -3.00
C VAL A 385 8.07 4.12 -3.96
N ASN A 386 7.84 2.84 -3.61
CA ASN A 386 8.02 1.73 -4.53
C ASN A 386 6.70 1.48 -5.28
N ILE A 387 6.76 1.41 -6.59
CA ILE A 387 5.63 1.13 -7.46
C ILE A 387 5.91 -0.15 -8.23
N ILE A 388 4.93 -1.04 -8.25
CA ILE A 388 4.86 -2.17 -9.18
C ILE A 388 3.77 -1.85 -10.20
N GLY A 389 4.09 -1.94 -11.48
CA GLY A 389 3.14 -1.68 -12.57
C GLY A 389 3.48 -2.48 -13.82
N ASN A 390 2.69 -2.35 -14.88
CA ASN A 390 2.95 -3.00 -16.16
C ASN A 390 3.40 -1.99 -17.23
N GLU A 391 3.34 -0.69 -16.94
CA GLU A 391 3.73 0.37 -17.86
C GLU A 391 4.66 1.40 -17.19
N PHE A 392 5.93 1.40 -17.58
CA PHE A 392 6.92 2.40 -17.17
C PHE A 392 6.71 3.72 -17.91
N SER A 393 5.49 4.25 -17.84
CA SER A 393 5.05 5.45 -18.56
C SER A 393 5.11 6.69 -17.67
N ASP A 394 5.63 7.79 -18.23
CA ASP A 394 5.65 9.09 -17.56
C ASP A 394 4.24 9.55 -17.20
N PHE A 395 3.23 9.19 -17.99
CA PHE A 395 1.85 9.56 -17.77
C PHE A 395 1.30 9.03 -16.42
N TYR A 396 1.55 7.76 -16.12
CA TYR A 396 1.07 7.12 -14.88
C TYR A 396 1.96 7.41 -13.67
N LEU A 397 3.23 7.77 -13.88
CA LEU A 397 4.17 8.05 -12.80
C LEU A 397 4.20 9.53 -12.40
N TYR A 398 3.74 10.43 -13.29
CA TYR A 398 3.72 11.87 -13.03
C TYR A 398 2.88 12.26 -11.81
N PRO A 399 1.67 11.70 -11.57
CA PRO A 399 0.85 12.03 -10.39
C PRO A 399 1.56 11.82 -9.05
N PHE A 400 2.44 10.85 -8.98
CA PHE A 400 3.23 10.58 -7.76
C PHE A 400 4.30 11.66 -7.55
N VAL A 401 5.10 11.95 -8.58
CA VAL A 401 6.19 12.94 -8.45
C VAL A 401 5.71 14.39 -8.39
N GLU A 402 4.46 14.66 -8.74
CA GLU A 402 3.83 15.97 -8.54
C GLU A 402 3.60 16.27 -7.06
N LYS A 403 3.43 15.25 -6.22
CA LYS A 403 3.18 15.42 -4.77
C LYS A 403 4.42 15.89 -4.04
N GLU A 404 4.23 16.85 -3.12
CA GLU A 404 5.33 17.54 -2.44
C GLU A 404 6.21 16.57 -1.62
N ASN A 405 5.59 15.65 -0.89
CA ASN A 405 6.30 14.74 0.01
C ASN A 405 6.90 13.51 -0.69
N ILE A 406 6.61 13.26 -1.98
CA ILE A 406 7.21 12.15 -2.72
C ILE A 406 8.47 12.64 -3.43
N ASN A 407 9.65 12.20 -2.98
CA ASN A 407 10.94 12.66 -3.48
C ASN A 407 11.54 11.77 -4.58
N ALA A 408 11.12 10.51 -4.65
CA ALA A 408 11.57 9.56 -5.66
C ALA A 408 10.60 8.40 -5.82
N ILE A 409 10.67 7.74 -6.98
CA ILE A 409 9.98 6.47 -7.26
C ILE A 409 11.02 5.38 -7.50
N PHE A 410 10.84 4.22 -6.86
CA PHE A 410 11.48 2.95 -7.20
C PHE A 410 10.47 2.11 -7.98
N TYR A 411 10.75 1.82 -9.24
CA TYR A 411 9.80 1.16 -10.14
C TYR A 411 10.21 -0.28 -10.45
N TYR A 412 9.26 -1.19 -10.36
CA TYR A 412 9.36 -2.59 -10.78
C TYR A 412 8.27 -2.91 -11.79
N ASP A 413 8.63 -3.63 -12.85
CA ASP A 413 7.66 -4.19 -13.79
C ASP A 413 7.09 -5.50 -13.22
N PHE A 414 5.78 -5.65 -13.17
CA PHE A 414 5.15 -6.84 -12.59
C PHE A 414 5.61 -8.14 -13.25
N SER A 415 5.71 -8.15 -14.58
CA SER A 415 6.09 -9.35 -15.34
C SER A 415 7.54 -9.78 -15.12
N ASN A 416 8.44 -8.80 -14.90
CA ASN A 416 9.84 -8.98 -14.60
C ASN A 416 10.40 -7.71 -13.96
N TYR A 417 10.57 -7.70 -12.65
CA TYR A 417 10.97 -6.54 -11.86
C TYR A 417 12.15 -5.74 -12.43
N SER A 418 13.05 -6.39 -13.15
CA SER A 418 14.26 -5.78 -13.74
C SER A 418 14.20 -5.58 -15.26
N SER A 419 13.02 -5.62 -15.88
CA SER A 419 12.86 -5.50 -17.36
C SER A 419 13.41 -4.20 -17.93
N HIS A 420 13.42 -3.11 -17.16
CA HIS A 420 13.95 -1.80 -17.56
C HIS A 420 15.45 -1.61 -17.28
N GLY A 421 16.16 -2.64 -16.80
CA GLY A 421 17.62 -2.71 -16.73
C GLY A 421 18.31 -1.60 -15.93
N GLY A 422 17.64 -1.00 -14.93
CA GLY A 422 18.19 0.08 -14.12
C GLY A 422 18.12 1.45 -14.80
N GLU A 423 17.15 1.68 -15.67
CA GLU A 423 16.89 2.99 -16.25
C GLU A 423 16.57 3.99 -15.13
N ILE A 424 17.15 5.19 -15.23
CA ILE A 424 16.88 6.31 -14.34
C ILE A 424 16.41 7.48 -15.21
N LYS A 425 15.21 7.97 -14.93
CA LYS A 425 14.65 9.16 -15.57
C LYS A 425 14.20 10.17 -14.51
N PHE A 426 14.02 11.43 -14.93
CA PHE A 426 13.54 12.47 -14.03
C PHE A 426 12.21 13.03 -14.56
N LEU A 427 11.23 13.12 -13.66
CA LEU A 427 9.98 13.84 -13.88
C LEU A 427 9.81 14.83 -12.73
N ASN A 428 9.45 16.07 -13.05
CA ASN A 428 9.30 17.15 -12.06
C ASN A 428 10.54 17.27 -11.13
N SER A 429 11.74 17.13 -11.71
CA SER A 429 13.06 17.12 -11.03
C SER A 429 13.24 16.00 -9.99
N LYS A 430 12.36 14.99 -9.95
CA LYS A 430 12.43 13.85 -9.04
C LYS A 430 12.83 12.59 -9.81
N PRO A 431 13.76 11.77 -9.27
CA PRO A 431 14.21 10.59 -9.96
C PRO A 431 13.19 9.46 -9.90
N ILE A 432 13.01 8.80 -11.03
CA ILE A 432 12.32 7.52 -11.17
C ILE A 432 13.37 6.48 -11.53
N ILE A 433 13.54 5.50 -10.69
CA ILE A 433 14.65 4.54 -10.72
C ILE A 433 14.08 3.15 -10.88
N SER A 434 14.31 2.51 -12.02
CA SER A 434 13.90 1.13 -12.22
C SER A 434 14.90 0.14 -11.63
N ALA A 435 14.42 -1.07 -11.26
CA ALA A 435 15.29 -2.14 -10.82
C ALA A 435 16.26 -2.58 -11.94
N ARG A 436 17.54 -2.81 -11.59
CA ARG A 436 18.53 -3.30 -12.57
C ARG A 436 18.61 -4.82 -12.61
N TYR A 437 18.63 -5.42 -11.46
CA TYR A 437 18.59 -6.87 -11.22
C TYR A 437 17.67 -7.12 -10.03
N ASN A 438 17.42 -8.38 -9.73
CA ASN A 438 16.73 -8.81 -8.52
C ASN A 438 17.50 -9.91 -7.80
N LEU A 439 17.38 -9.98 -6.50
CA LEU A 439 17.80 -11.13 -5.69
C LEU A 439 16.55 -11.94 -5.37
N TRP A 440 16.27 -12.93 -6.21
CA TRP A 440 15.04 -13.72 -6.18
C TRP A 440 15.33 -15.16 -6.55
N GLY A 441 14.81 -16.11 -5.78
CA GLY A 441 14.95 -17.55 -6.07
C GLY A 441 14.47 -17.89 -7.49
N GLY A 442 15.32 -18.59 -8.25
CA GLY A 442 15.05 -18.91 -9.64
C GLY A 442 15.58 -17.88 -10.66
N PHE A 443 15.92 -16.63 -10.25
CA PHE A 443 16.51 -15.63 -11.15
C PHE A 443 18.00 -15.43 -10.90
N ASN A 444 18.37 -14.98 -9.70
CA ASN A 444 19.76 -14.77 -9.31
C ASN A 444 20.05 -15.40 -7.95
N THR A 445 21.19 -16.06 -7.85
CA THR A 445 21.83 -16.40 -6.58
C THR A 445 22.70 -15.22 -6.11
N THR A 446 23.11 -15.22 -4.85
CA THR A 446 24.04 -14.22 -4.29
C THR A 446 25.32 -14.12 -5.13
N GLN A 447 25.90 -15.27 -5.54
CA GLN A 447 27.10 -15.30 -6.38
C GLN A 447 26.84 -14.74 -7.78
N SER A 448 25.78 -15.19 -8.46
CA SER A 448 25.50 -14.73 -9.84
C SER A 448 25.15 -13.25 -9.90
N LEU A 449 24.48 -12.72 -8.87
CA LEU A 449 24.19 -11.30 -8.75
C LEU A 449 25.47 -10.50 -8.51
N ALA A 450 26.32 -10.94 -7.59
CA ALA A 450 27.59 -10.27 -7.31
C ALA A 450 28.51 -10.25 -8.53
N ASP A 451 28.61 -11.36 -9.27
CA ASP A 451 29.40 -11.43 -10.49
C ASP A 451 28.92 -10.42 -11.56
N LYS A 452 27.60 -10.25 -11.70
CA LYS A 452 27.02 -9.25 -12.61
C LYS A 452 27.34 -7.83 -12.16
N ILE A 453 27.15 -7.50 -10.87
CA ILE A 453 27.35 -6.16 -10.31
C ILE A 453 28.84 -5.77 -10.37
N ASN A 454 29.75 -6.69 -10.08
CA ASN A 454 31.20 -6.44 -10.14
C ASN A 454 31.69 -6.05 -11.55
N GLN A 455 30.95 -6.42 -12.60
CA GLN A 455 31.27 -6.08 -13.99
C GLN A 455 30.66 -4.75 -14.45
N LEU A 456 29.77 -4.14 -13.67
CA LEU A 456 29.10 -2.89 -14.06
C LEU A 456 30.04 -1.68 -14.06
N PRO A 457 29.74 -0.65 -14.86
CA PRO A 457 30.50 0.61 -14.88
C PRO A 457 30.57 1.28 -13.50
N LYS A 458 31.73 1.82 -13.17
CA LYS A 458 32.01 2.59 -11.93
C LYS A 458 31.94 4.09 -12.23
N THR A 459 30.81 4.55 -12.75
CA THR A 459 30.61 5.91 -13.28
C THR A 459 29.47 6.63 -12.53
N PRO A 460 29.73 7.24 -11.36
CA PRO A 460 28.67 7.86 -10.55
C PRO A 460 27.96 9.04 -11.22
N SER A 461 28.48 9.55 -12.35
CA SER A 461 27.84 10.59 -13.18
C SER A 461 26.93 10.03 -14.30
N SER A 462 26.67 8.75 -14.31
CA SER A 462 25.81 8.06 -15.27
C SER A 462 24.83 7.13 -14.55
N ALA A 463 23.64 6.92 -15.09
CA ALA A 463 22.67 5.93 -14.60
C ALA A 463 23.26 4.50 -14.53
N GLU A 464 24.26 4.20 -15.37
CA GLU A 464 24.97 2.91 -15.37
C GLU A 464 25.77 2.66 -14.08
N GLY A 465 26.11 3.72 -13.31
CA GLY A 465 26.84 3.62 -12.05
C GLY A 465 25.95 3.28 -10.83
N TYR A 466 24.67 2.97 -11.04
CA TYR A 466 23.69 2.73 -9.97
C TYR A 466 22.88 1.46 -10.21
N SER A 467 22.62 0.71 -9.15
CA SER A 467 21.77 -0.49 -9.18
C SER A 467 20.79 -0.52 -8.02
N LEU A 468 19.50 -0.39 -8.31
CA LEU A 468 18.42 -0.74 -7.41
C LEU A 468 18.16 -2.24 -7.53
N ILE A 469 18.19 -2.96 -6.40
CA ILE A 469 18.06 -4.42 -6.30
C ILE A 469 16.89 -4.78 -5.38
N PRO A 470 15.69 -5.09 -5.91
CA PRO A 470 14.66 -5.74 -5.12
C PRO A 470 15.12 -7.10 -4.61
N VAL A 471 14.82 -7.36 -3.35
CA VAL A 471 15.10 -8.61 -2.66
C VAL A 471 13.78 -9.27 -2.29
N HIS A 472 13.51 -10.44 -2.85
CA HIS A 472 12.26 -11.15 -2.61
C HIS A 472 12.29 -11.86 -1.25
N ASN A 473 11.45 -11.41 -0.34
CA ASN A 473 11.40 -11.86 1.06
C ASN A 473 11.23 -13.36 1.25
N TRP A 474 10.36 -13.98 0.43
CA TRP A 474 10.01 -15.38 0.62
C TRP A 474 11.10 -16.34 0.17
N SER A 475 12.07 -15.89 -0.64
CA SER A 475 13.18 -16.70 -1.12
C SER A 475 14.56 -16.26 -0.65
N ASN A 476 14.65 -15.11 0.04
CA ASN A 476 15.92 -14.55 0.53
C ASN A 476 15.75 -13.97 1.95
N SER A 477 16.88 -13.63 2.56
CA SER A 477 16.99 -13.12 3.93
C SER A 477 17.99 -11.96 4.01
N VAL A 478 18.09 -11.33 5.16
CA VAL A 478 19.17 -10.38 5.48
C VAL A 478 20.55 -11.01 5.25
N ASP A 479 20.74 -12.26 5.66
CA ASP A 479 22.02 -12.97 5.45
C ASP A 479 22.33 -13.16 3.96
N SER A 480 21.31 -13.32 3.10
CA SER A 480 21.50 -13.38 1.65
C SER A 480 22.04 -12.06 1.08
N ILE A 481 21.55 -10.91 1.60
CA ILE A 481 22.06 -9.59 1.22
C ILE A 481 23.51 -9.43 1.65
N ILE A 482 23.82 -9.75 2.91
CA ILE A 482 25.17 -9.67 3.46
C ILE A 482 26.12 -10.59 2.70
N ALA A 483 25.71 -11.83 2.42
CA ALA A 483 26.52 -12.78 1.64
C ALA A 483 26.79 -12.27 0.20
N CYS A 484 25.80 -11.62 -0.44
CA CYS A 484 25.98 -11.02 -1.77
C CYS A 484 26.97 -9.85 -1.71
N ALA A 485 26.81 -8.96 -0.73
CA ALA A 485 27.68 -7.79 -0.56
C ALA A 485 29.12 -8.15 -0.24
N ASN A 486 29.36 -9.21 0.52
CA ASN A 486 30.69 -9.73 0.83
C ASN A 486 31.45 -10.29 -0.41
N LEU A 487 30.75 -10.49 -1.53
CA LEU A 487 31.34 -10.89 -2.80
C LEU A 487 31.65 -9.68 -3.72
N PHE A 488 31.32 -8.48 -3.31
CA PHE A 488 31.59 -7.27 -4.07
C PHE A 488 33.07 -6.90 -4.02
N THR A 489 33.55 -6.31 -5.12
CA THR A 489 34.87 -5.71 -5.17
C THR A 489 34.89 -4.34 -4.47
N ASP A 490 36.08 -3.85 -4.06
CA ASP A 490 36.24 -2.60 -3.26
C ASP A 490 35.68 -1.34 -3.96
N ASP A 491 35.41 -1.41 -5.26
CA ASP A 491 34.82 -0.33 -6.06
C ASP A 491 33.29 -0.40 -6.17
N ILE A 492 32.65 -1.28 -5.37
CA ILE A 492 31.19 -1.33 -5.18
C ILE A 492 30.87 -0.87 -3.77
N ARG A 493 29.93 0.06 -3.64
CA ARG A 493 29.39 0.45 -2.32
C ARG A 493 27.91 0.13 -2.22
N VAL A 494 27.47 -0.27 -1.04
CA VAL A 494 26.06 -0.41 -0.69
C VAL A 494 25.63 0.82 0.13
N VAL A 495 24.43 1.33 -0.15
CA VAL A 495 23.87 2.49 0.56
C VAL A 495 22.37 2.31 0.80
N ALA A 496 21.85 2.97 1.84
CA ALA A 496 20.42 3.03 2.13
C ALA A 496 19.65 3.84 1.06
N PRO A 497 18.33 3.62 0.91
CA PRO A 497 17.51 4.26 -0.12
C PRO A 497 17.59 5.79 -0.17
N ASP A 498 17.58 6.48 0.97
CA ASP A 498 17.69 7.94 1.07
C ASP A 498 19.00 8.46 0.48
N LYS A 499 20.11 7.81 0.84
CA LYS A 499 21.44 8.14 0.31
C LYS A 499 21.56 7.78 -1.16
N PHE A 500 20.94 6.68 -1.60
CA PHE A 500 20.89 6.26 -3.00
C PHE A 500 20.22 7.33 -3.87
N VAL A 501 19.01 7.77 -3.47
CA VAL A 501 18.27 8.83 -4.16
C VAL A 501 19.05 10.16 -4.17
N ASN A 502 19.62 10.55 -3.02
CA ASN A 502 20.40 11.78 -2.92
C ASN A 502 21.61 11.80 -3.86
N LEU A 503 22.35 10.68 -3.96
CA LEU A 503 23.49 10.54 -4.87
C LEU A 503 23.06 10.63 -6.34
N ILE A 504 21.95 10.02 -6.71
CA ILE A 504 21.39 10.07 -8.06
C ILE A 504 20.99 11.51 -8.42
N THR A 505 20.22 12.16 -7.56
CA THR A 505 19.75 13.53 -7.76
C THR A 505 20.93 14.49 -7.94
N ASN A 506 21.92 14.45 -7.05
CA ASN A 506 23.06 15.38 -7.11
C ASN A 506 24.01 15.13 -8.31
N ASN A 507 24.11 13.89 -8.80
CA ASN A 507 25.07 13.56 -9.84
C ASN A 507 24.47 13.51 -11.25
N LEU A 508 23.16 13.29 -11.41
CA LEU A 508 22.52 13.07 -12.71
C LEU A 508 21.54 14.17 -13.13
N GLU A 509 20.92 14.91 -12.21
CA GLU A 509 19.86 15.89 -12.51
C GLU A 509 20.27 16.92 -13.59
N ASN A 510 21.53 17.36 -13.60
CA ASN A 510 22.02 18.36 -14.54
C ASN A 510 22.11 17.87 -16.00
N ASN A 511 21.90 16.59 -16.27
CA ASN A 511 22.09 15.98 -17.60
C ASN A 511 20.78 15.59 -18.30
N LEU A 512 19.62 15.72 -17.65
CA LEU A 512 18.36 15.21 -18.15
C LEU A 512 17.33 16.34 -18.33
N ASN A 513 16.95 16.55 -19.59
CA ASN A 513 16.01 17.61 -19.99
C ASN A 513 14.57 17.14 -19.71
N THR A 514 13.88 17.80 -18.76
CA THR A 514 12.60 17.34 -18.18
C THR A 514 11.34 18.02 -18.79
N ASP A 515 11.44 18.67 -19.95
CA ASP A 515 10.37 19.53 -20.51
C ASP A 515 9.32 18.79 -21.36
N LYS A 516 9.13 17.49 -21.16
CA LYS A 516 8.12 16.73 -21.91
C LYS A 516 6.79 16.69 -21.17
N ILE A 517 5.67 16.88 -21.88
CA ILE A 517 4.33 16.62 -21.36
C ILE A 517 4.07 15.12 -21.45
N SER A 518 3.66 14.51 -20.34
CA SER A 518 3.28 13.09 -20.30
C SER A 518 1.93 12.87 -20.95
N PHE A 519 1.81 11.85 -21.81
CA PHE A 519 0.57 11.51 -22.50
C PHE A 519 0.46 10.02 -22.79
N ILE A 520 -0.77 9.57 -23.01
CA ILE A 520 -1.12 8.26 -23.59
C ILE A 520 -2.05 8.46 -24.79
N SER A 521 -2.11 7.47 -25.68
CA SER A 521 -3.02 7.45 -26.82
C SER A 521 -3.60 6.05 -27.05
N TYR A 522 -4.94 5.96 -27.17
CA TYR A 522 -5.64 4.68 -27.31
C TYR A 522 -6.97 4.81 -28.07
N PRO A 523 -7.42 3.76 -28.78
CA PRO A 523 -6.60 2.65 -29.23
C PRO A 523 -5.58 3.11 -30.26
N ASN A 524 -4.39 2.54 -30.25
CA ASN A 524 -3.38 2.79 -31.29
C ASN A 524 -2.65 1.48 -31.57
N PRO A 525 -2.96 0.78 -32.68
CA PRO A 525 -3.73 1.24 -33.85
C PRO A 525 -5.20 1.61 -33.59
N THR A 526 -5.72 2.52 -34.43
CA THR A 526 -7.13 2.94 -34.43
C THR A 526 -7.80 2.63 -35.77
N THR A 527 -9.12 2.44 -35.78
CA THR A 527 -9.95 2.33 -36.99
C THR A 527 -11.04 3.41 -37.06
N ASP A 528 -11.28 4.08 -35.92
CA ASP A 528 -12.40 5.04 -35.83
C ASP A 528 -11.98 6.24 -34.94
N ILE A 529 -12.04 6.12 -33.61
CA ILE A 529 -11.75 7.21 -32.70
C ILE A 529 -10.41 6.94 -32.01
N LEU A 530 -9.49 7.92 -32.06
CA LEU A 530 -8.30 7.97 -31.23
C LEU A 530 -8.54 8.89 -30.05
N ASN A 531 -8.26 8.41 -28.87
CA ASN A 531 -8.21 9.20 -27.65
C ASN A 531 -6.75 9.52 -27.29
N VAL A 532 -6.51 10.73 -26.82
CA VAL A 532 -5.20 11.16 -26.29
C VAL A 532 -5.45 11.84 -24.95
N GLU A 533 -4.94 11.26 -23.89
CA GLU A 533 -4.91 11.91 -22.58
C GLU A 533 -3.53 12.47 -22.31
N PHE A 534 -3.46 13.67 -21.75
CA PHE A 534 -2.20 14.34 -21.47
C PHE A 534 -2.27 15.20 -20.21
N ARG A 535 -1.13 15.27 -19.51
CA ARG A 535 -1.00 16.01 -18.25
C ARG A 535 -0.56 17.44 -18.50
N GLU A 536 -1.50 18.25 -18.94
CA GLU A 536 -1.40 19.69 -19.10
C GLU A 536 -2.83 20.26 -19.18
N ASN A 537 -3.01 21.51 -18.76
CA ASN A 537 -4.31 22.15 -18.81
C ASN A 537 -4.73 22.41 -20.28
N ILE A 538 -5.99 22.07 -20.60
CA ILE A 538 -6.58 22.27 -21.93
C ILE A 538 -6.44 23.70 -22.44
N ASN A 539 -6.56 24.68 -21.55
CA ASN A 539 -6.47 26.10 -21.91
C ASN A 539 -5.06 26.52 -22.36
N ASN A 540 -4.05 25.69 -22.10
CA ASN A 540 -2.67 25.91 -22.53
C ASN A 540 -2.41 25.41 -23.95
N ILE A 541 -3.36 24.77 -24.63
CA ILE A 541 -3.19 24.32 -26.02
C ILE A 541 -3.16 25.54 -26.95
N LYS A 542 -2.04 25.71 -27.65
CA LYS A 542 -1.84 26.75 -28.65
C LYS A 542 -2.29 26.32 -30.06
N SER A 543 -2.03 25.05 -30.40
CA SER A 543 -2.46 24.50 -31.71
C SER A 543 -2.43 22.97 -31.72
N ILE A 544 -3.33 22.39 -32.53
CA ILE A 544 -3.43 20.95 -32.81
C ILE A 544 -3.34 20.75 -34.33
N HIS A 545 -2.44 19.88 -34.77
CA HIS A 545 -2.23 19.58 -36.18
C HIS A 545 -2.03 18.07 -36.40
N LEU A 546 -2.69 17.54 -37.43
CA LEU A 546 -2.53 16.17 -37.89
C LEU A 546 -1.73 16.16 -39.20
N TYR A 547 -0.75 15.28 -39.33
CA TYR A 547 0.06 15.12 -40.54
C TYR A 547 0.07 13.64 -40.95
N ASN A 548 0.08 13.37 -42.24
CA ASN A 548 0.33 12.03 -42.74
C ASN A 548 1.85 11.71 -42.75
N HIS A 549 2.22 10.49 -43.13
CA HIS A 549 3.60 10.00 -43.13
C HIS A 549 4.59 10.78 -43.99
N ILE A 550 4.10 11.52 -45.00
CA ILE A 550 4.93 12.39 -45.87
C ILE A 550 4.91 13.86 -45.42
N GLY A 551 4.34 14.16 -44.26
CA GLY A 551 4.34 15.49 -43.64
C GLY A 551 3.26 16.45 -44.19
N VAL A 552 2.28 15.96 -44.97
CA VAL A 552 1.16 16.78 -45.44
C VAL A 552 0.10 16.89 -44.35
N LYS A 553 -0.30 18.14 -44.04
CA LYS A 553 -1.33 18.43 -43.04
C LYS A 553 -2.68 17.86 -43.50
N GLN A 554 -3.36 17.20 -42.58
CA GLN A 554 -4.70 16.65 -42.79
C GLN A 554 -5.74 17.51 -42.05
N GLU A 555 -6.95 17.56 -42.62
CA GLU A 555 -8.11 18.13 -41.91
C GLU A 555 -8.62 17.12 -40.87
N ILE A 556 -8.95 17.63 -39.68
CA ILE A 556 -9.57 16.85 -38.62
C ILE A 556 -11.08 17.09 -38.71
N SER A 557 -11.84 16.09 -39.13
CA SER A 557 -13.30 16.21 -39.37
C SER A 557 -14.09 16.34 -38.07
N SER A 558 -13.62 15.75 -36.98
CA SER A 558 -14.22 15.87 -35.65
C SER A 558 -13.13 15.83 -34.56
N LEU A 559 -13.18 16.84 -33.71
CA LEU A 559 -12.24 17.02 -32.60
C LEU A 559 -13.05 17.41 -31.36
N GLN A 560 -13.00 16.58 -30.32
CA GLN A 560 -13.53 16.90 -29.01
C GLN A 560 -12.37 17.05 -28.02
N ILE A 561 -12.43 18.05 -27.17
CA ILE A 561 -11.40 18.32 -26.17
C ILE A 561 -12.12 18.61 -24.86
N ASP A 562 -11.77 17.84 -23.83
CA ASP A 562 -12.35 17.95 -22.50
C ASP A 562 -11.26 18.06 -21.45
N GLY A 563 -11.40 18.99 -20.50
CA GLY A 563 -10.59 19.01 -19.29
C GLY A 563 -11.18 18.03 -18.28
N LEU A 564 -10.43 17.00 -17.89
CA LEU A 564 -10.87 16.04 -16.87
C LEU A 564 -10.66 16.61 -15.46
N ASN A 565 -9.56 17.36 -15.27
CA ASN A 565 -9.28 18.17 -14.08
C ASN A 565 -8.29 19.32 -14.42
N GLU A 566 -7.77 20.04 -13.42
CA GLU A 566 -6.88 21.19 -13.66
C GLU A 566 -5.61 20.84 -14.44
N ASN A 567 -5.11 19.60 -14.32
CA ASN A 567 -3.85 19.14 -14.91
C ASN A 567 -4.00 17.95 -15.86
N LEU A 568 -5.20 17.44 -16.09
CA LEU A 568 -5.46 16.31 -16.98
C LEU A 568 -6.49 16.70 -18.03
N SER A 569 -6.14 16.51 -19.31
CA SER A 569 -6.99 16.81 -20.45
C SER A 569 -7.12 15.62 -21.38
N HIS A 570 -8.27 15.50 -21.99
CA HIS A 570 -8.63 14.45 -22.93
C HIS A 570 -8.97 15.04 -24.31
N LEU A 571 -8.47 14.40 -25.34
CA LEU A 571 -8.66 14.75 -26.73
C LEU A 571 -9.18 13.53 -27.50
N SER A 572 -10.32 13.64 -28.18
CA SER A 572 -10.83 12.61 -29.08
C SER A 572 -10.81 13.10 -30.52
N ILE A 573 -10.28 12.29 -31.43
CA ILE A 573 -10.19 12.58 -32.85
C ILE A 573 -10.81 11.43 -33.66
N ASN A 574 -11.70 11.76 -34.62
CA ASN A 574 -12.27 10.79 -35.53
C ASN A 574 -11.32 10.52 -36.70
N PHE A 575 -10.95 9.28 -36.91
CA PHE A 575 -10.09 8.78 -37.99
C PHE A 575 -10.84 8.01 -39.08
N SER A 576 -12.15 7.76 -38.91
CA SER A 576 -12.94 6.92 -39.84
C SER A 576 -12.97 7.43 -41.29
N GLU A 577 -12.74 8.73 -41.50
CA GLU A 577 -12.71 9.35 -42.83
C GLU A 577 -11.30 9.45 -43.43
N LEU A 578 -10.28 9.06 -42.68
CA LEU A 578 -8.88 9.09 -43.09
C LEU A 578 -8.47 7.77 -43.74
N ASN A 579 -7.60 7.84 -44.74
CA ASN A 579 -7.06 6.63 -45.37
C ASN A 579 -6.18 5.83 -44.35
N ASN A 580 -6.15 4.50 -44.54
CA ASN A 580 -5.26 3.66 -43.77
C ASN A 580 -3.81 4.11 -43.94
N GLY A 581 -3.09 4.19 -42.82
CA GLY A 581 -1.70 4.64 -42.86
C GLY A 581 -1.18 5.21 -41.55
N VAL A 582 0.05 5.72 -41.60
CA VAL A 582 0.71 6.34 -40.45
C VAL A 582 0.46 7.85 -40.43
N TYR A 583 0.05 8.34 -39.29
CA TYR A 583 -0.17 9.76 -39.01
C TYR A 583 0.65 10.23 -37.81
N PHE A 584 0.83 11.56 -37.75
CA PHE A 584 1.49 12.24 -36.63
C PHE A 584 0.60 13.37 -36.13
N LEU A 585 0.03 13.21 -34.96
CA LEU A 585 -0.69 14.27 -34.25
C LEU A 585 0.33 15.11 -33.48
N LYS A 586 0.27 16.44 -33.65
CA LYS A 586 1.13 17.38 -32.93
C LYS A 586 0.27 18.37 -32.16
N LEU A 587 0.47 18.42 -30.84
CA LEU A 587 -0.07 19.46 -29.97
C LEU A 587 1.07 20.40 -29.59
N LEU A 588 0.85 21.70 -29.70
CA LEU A 588 1.76 22.74 -29.22
C LEU A 588 1.05 23.50 -28.10
N PHE A 589 1.75 23.77 -27.03
CA PHE A 589 1.24 24.46 -25.85
C PHE A 589 1.80 25.89 -25.76
N VAL A 590 1.16 26.74 -24.94
CA VAL A 590 1.54 28.16 -24.78
C VAL A 590 2.96 28.31 -24.19
N ASN A 591 3.37 27.38 -23.34
CA ASN A 591 4.72 27.29 -22.75
C ASN A 591 5.77 26.70 -23.72
N GLU A 592 5.44 26.59 -25.02
CA GLU A 592 6.27 25.99 -26.08
C GLU A 592 6.55 24.48 -25.93
N LYS A 593 6.04 23.82 -24.91
CA LYS A 593 6.03 22.36 -24.83
C LYS A 593 5.22 21.75 -25.97
N LYS A 594 5.50 20.51 -26.33
CA LYS A 594 4.82 19.82 -27.43
C LYS A 594 4.65 18.34 -27.18
N ILE A 595 3.52 17.82 -27.63
CA ILE A 595 3.26 16.38 -27.79
C ILE A 595 3.34 16.02 -29.27
N THR A 596 3.91 14.88 -29.60
CA THR A 596 3.81 14.26 -30.92
C THR A 596 3.43 12.80 -30.76
N VAL A 597 2.23 12.44 -31.26
CA VAL A 597 1.70 11.07 -31.21
C VAL A 597 1.84 10.46 -32.61
N LYS A 598 2.51 9.31 -32.69
CA LYS A 598 2.51 8.48 -33.93
C LYS A 598 1.29 7.56 -33.88
N ILE A 599 0.47 7.59 -34.90
CA ILE A 599 -0.81 6.88 -34.98
C ILE A 599 -0.76 5.94 -36.17
N LEU A 600 -1.25 4.73 -36.01
CA LEU A 600 -1.51 3.79 -37.09
C LEU A 600 -3.04 3.69 -37.27
N ASN A 601 -3.55 4.19 -38.40
CA ASN A 601 -4.95 4.04 -38.82
C ASN A 601 -5.08 2.80 -39.71
N LEU A 602 -5.98 1.86 -39.36
CA LEU A 602 -6.17 0.55 -40.01
C LEU A 602 -7.44 0.51 -40.86
#